data_e8368e5ee79ce3221575a5518b7a7d40
#
_entry.id   e8368e5ee79ce3221575a5518b7a7d40
#
_cell.length_a   1.000
_cell.length_b   1.000
_cell.length_c   1.000
_cell.angle_alpha   90.00
_cell.angle_beta   90.00
_cell.angle_gamma   90.00
#
_symmetry.space_group_name_H-M   'P 1'
#
loop_
_entity.id
_entity.type
_entity.pdbx_description
1 polymer ?
#
loop_
_entity_poly.entity_id
_entity_poly.type
_entity_poly.pdbx_seq_one_letter_code
_entity_poly.pdbx_strand_id
1 'polypeptide(L)'
;MTDKTVRWEPLKSTSVFSTRVFDIHEILSRSPDNQDHTFYSLKASDWVIVVPVIHSPDGEDEFLMVRQWRHGVAEESLEFPGGVMNPGEKPEEAALREMLEETGFTAKKIYHGATVSPNPAIMSNHCHFFIAEDLQDTRETHLDEDEYVTVERIPVQTVQERMG
;
A
#
# COMPACT_ATOMS: atom_id res chain seq x y z
N MET A 1 -24.19 -18.99 27.53
CA MET A 1 -24.10 -18.58 26.10
C MET A 1 -22.96 -19.36 25.52
N THR A 2 -23.23 -20.30 24.63
CA THR A 2 -22.16 -21.04 23.90
C THR A 2 -21.45 -20.03 23.00
N ASP A 3 -20.16 -19.87 23.21
CA ASP A 3 -19.27 -19.06 22.36
C ASP A 3 -19.33 -19.67 20.95
N LYS A 4 -20.14 -19.06 20.06
CA LYS A 4 -20.23 -19.54 18.68
C LYS A 4 -18.96 -19.09 17.97
N THR A 5 -18.05 -20.02 17.72
CA THR A 5 -16.90 -19.74 16.85
C THR A 5 -17.39 -19.28 15.47
N VAL A 6 -16.74 -18.25 14.96
CA VAL A 6 -16.93 -17.78 13.56
C VAL A 6 -15.78 -18.23 12.66
N ARG A 7 -14.91 -19.11 13.18
CA ARG A 7 -13.71 -19.57 12.49
C ARG A 7 -14.05 -20.63 11.44
N TRP A 8 -13.61 -20.38 10.22
CA TRP A 8 -13.63 -21.34 9.13
C TRP A 8 -12.32 -22.12 9.07
N GLU A 9 -12.37 -23.36 8.62
CA GLU A 9 -11.21 -24.21 8.39
C GLU A 9 -10.89 -24.25 6.89
N PRO A 10 -9.75 -23.66 6.44
CA PRO A 10 -9.33 -23.78 5.05
C PRO A 10 -8.85 -25.23 4.77
N LEU A 11 -9.49 -25.89 3.81
CA LEU A 11 -9.19 -27.27 3.43
C LEU A 11 -8.25 -27.36 2.23
N LYS A 12 -8.45 -26.49 1.23
CA LYS A 12 -7.67 -26.49 0.00
C LYS A 12 -7.64 -25.10 -0.61
N SER A 13 -6.47 -24.73 -1.15
CA SER A 13 -6.31 -23.52 -1.96
C SER A 13 -5.66 -23.88 -3.29
N THR A 14 -6.25 -23.42 -4.41
CA THR A 14 -5.77 -23.72 -5.76
C THR A 14 -5.71 -22.41 -6.55
N SER A 15 -4.57 -22.08 -7.15
CA SER A 15 -4.50 -20.97 -8.10
C SER A 15 -5.32 -21.32 -9.34
N VAL A 16 -6.28 -20.46 -9.69
CA VAL A 16 -7.15 -20.66 -10.86
C VAL A 16 -6.88 -19.65 -11.98
N PHE A 17 -6.21 -18.54 -11.64
CA PHE A 17 -5.79 -17.54 -12.62
C PHE A 17 -4.57 -16.77 -12.07
N SER A 18 -3.60 -16.48 -12.94
CA SER A 18 -2.39 -15.73 -12.58
C SER A 18 -2.16 -14.57 -13.54
N THR A 19 -1.71 -13.45 -12.96
CA THR A 19 -1.29 -12.24 -13.67
C THR A 19 0.13 -11.84 -13.25
N ARG A 20 0.66 -10.77 -13.79
CA ARG A 20 1.92 -10.17 -13.29
C ARG A 20 1.81 -9.57 -11.88
N VAL A 21 0.59 -9.20 -11.46
CA VAL A 21 0.35 -8.38 -10.26
C VAL A 21 -0.27 -9.20 -9.13
N PHE A 22 -1.13 -10.16 -9.45
CA PHE A 22 -1.83 -10.99 -8.45
C PHE A 22 -2.25 -12.34 -9.03
N ASP A 23 -2.48 -13.29 -8.14
CA ASP A 23 -3.10 -14.58 -8.42
C ASP A 23 -4.51 -14.63 -7.84
N ILE A 24 -5.45 -15.25 -8.57
CA ILE A 24 -6.76 -15.62 -8.04
C ILE A 24 -6.69 -17.06 -7.53
N HIS A 25 -7.03 -17.23 -6.26
CA HIS A 25 -7.13 -18.52 -5.61
C HIS A 25 -8.58 -18.90 -5.31
N GLU A 26 -8.94 -20.12 -5.69
CA GLU A 26 -10.13 -20.79 -5.20
C GLU A 26 -9.80 -21.47 -3.87
N ILE A 27 -10.60 -21.20 -2.84
CA ILE A 27 -10.40 -21.71 -1.47
C ILE A 27 -11.63 -22.52 -1.08
N LEU A 28 -11.44 -23.82 -0.90
CA LEU A 28 -12.44 -24.66 -0.25
C LEU A 28 -12.27 -24.56 1.26
N SER A 29 -13.31 -24.14 1.95
CA SER A 29 -13.30 -24.00 3.42
C SER A 29 -14.52 -24.63 4.05
N ARG A 30 -14.33 -25.16 5.25
CA ARG A 30 -15.39 -25.75 6.07
C ARG A 30 -15.89 -24.77 7.11
N SER A 31 -17.22 -24.57 7.13
CA SER A 31 -17.89 -23.72 8.10
C SER A 31 -17.94 -24.35 9.50
N PRO A 32 -18.25 -23.55 10.55
CA PRO A 32 -18.39 -24.07 11.92
C PRO A 32 -19.49 -25.12 12.09
N ASP A 33 -20.45 -25.22 11.17
CA ASP A 33 -21.51 -26.20 11.12
C ASP A 33 -21.22 -27.38 10.16
N ASN A 34 -19.93 -27.59 9.81
CA ASN A 34 -19.43 -28.68 8.96
C ASN A 34 -19.97 -28.69 7.52
N GLN A 35 -20.24 -27.52 6.94
CA GLN A 35 -20.58 -27.41 5.52
C GLN A 35 -19.38 -26.89 4.72
N ASP A 36 -19.10 -27.49 3.57
CA ASP A 36 -18.00 -27.08 2.70
C ASP A 36 -18.48 -26.03 1.70
N HIS A 37 -17.74 -24.91 1.62
CA HIS A 37 -18.02 -23.77 0.74
C HIS A 37 -16.77 -23.34 -0.01
N THR A 38 -17.00 -22.80 -1.22
CA THR A 38 -15.93 -22.26 -2.07
C THR A 38 -15.92 -20.74 -2.01
N PHE A 39 -14.73 -20.18 -1.80
CA PHE A 39 -14.45 -18.74 -1.80
C PHE A 39 -13.34 -18.43 -2.79
N TYR A 40 -13.18 -17.14 -3.11
CA TYR A 40 -12.07 -16.67 -3.96
C TYR A 40 -11.30 -15.59 -3.23
N SER A 41 -9.97 -15.60 -3.38
CA SER A 41 -9.09 -14.56 -2.86
C SER A 41 -8.08 -14.11 -3.91
N LEU A 42 -7.68 -12.84 -3.82
CA LEU A 42 -6.55 -12.27 -4.53
C LEU A 42 -5.31 -12.42 -3.66
N LYS A 43 -4.29 -13.09 -4.18
CA LYS A 43 -2.95 -13.11 -3.60
C LYS A 43 -2.06 -12.14 -4.36
N ALA A 44 -1.55 -11.14 -3.67
CA ALA A 44 -0.60 -10.16 -4.17
C ALA A 44 0.56 -10.03 -3.18
N SER A 45 1.65 -9.38 -3.58
CA SER A 45 2.70 -8.93 -2.68
C SER A 45 2.16 -7.89 -1.70
N ASP A 46 2.82 -7.74 -0.57
CA ASP A 46 2.54 -6.62 0.34
C ASP A 46 2.94 -5.29 -0.32
N TRP A 47 2.33 -4.20 0.14
CA TRP A 47 2.57 -2.84 -0.33
C TRP A 47 3.11 -1.96 0.78
N VAL A 48 3.77 -0.90 0.38
CA VAL A 48 4.16 0.19 1.28
C VAL A 48 3.53 1.49 0.83
N ILE A 49 3.20 2.35 1.79
CA ILE A 49 2.81 3.75 1.58
C ILE A 49 3.65 4.58 2.54
N VAL A 50 4.24 5.65 2.02
CA VAL A 50 5.05 6.58 2.80
C VAL A 50 4.35 7.91 2.88
N VAL A 51 4.26 8.49 4.07
CA VAL A 51 3.78 9.85 4.32
C VAL A 51 5.00 10.74 4.57
N PRO A 52 5.57 11.36 3.53
CA PRO A 52 6.73 12.22 3.68
C PRO A 52 6.28 13.61 4.13
N VAL A 53 6.87 14.08 5.23
CA VAL A 53 6.56 15.38 5.83
C VAL A 53 7.72 16.33 5.62
N ILE A 54 7.44 17.47 5.01
CA ILE A 54 8.36 18.60 4.88
C ILE A 54 7.99 19.62 5.96
N HIS A 55 8.85 19.78 6.94
CA HIS A 55 8.69 20.81 7.98
C HIS A 55 9.13 22.16 7.45
N SER A 56 8.25 23.15 7.51
CA SER A 56 8.54 24.52 7.11
C SER A 56 9.02 25.34 8.32
N PRO A 57 10.06 26.16 8.19
CA PRO A 57 10.47 27.10 9.23
C PRO A 57 9.36 28.08 9.65
N ASP A 58 8.42 28.36 8.74
CA ASP A 58 7.30 29.29 8.95
C ASP A 58 6.08 28.61 9.59
N GLY A 59 6.17 27.30 9.89
CA GLY A 59 5.18 26.52 10.67
C GLY A 59 4.04 25.93 9.87
N GLU A 60 4.05 26.02 8.55
CA GLU A 60 3.10 25.33 7.68
C GLU A 60 3.78 24.09 7.07
N ASP A 61 3.52 22.93 7.66
CA ASP A 61 4.05 21.66 7.15
C ASP A 61 3.34 21.24 5.88
N GLU A 62 4.10 20.61 4.98
CA GLU A 62 3.61 20.08 3.72
C GLU A 62 3.83 18.57 3.63
N PHE A 63 2.93 17.89 2.95
CA PHE A 63 3.17 16.55 2.46
C PHE A 63 3.78 16.58 1.08
N LEU A 64 4.72 15.68 0.83
CA LEU A 64 5.20 15.37 -0.51
C LEU A 64 4.32 14.25 -1.06
N MET A 65 3.58 14.54 -2.12
CA MET A 65 2.59 13.65 -2.72
C MET A 65 2.91 13.41 -4.18
N VAL A 66 2.29 12.39 -4.75
CA VAL A 66 2.44 12.02 -6.15
C VAL A 66 1.09 12.00 -6.83
N ARG A 67 1.03 12.49 -8.07
CA ARG A 67 -0.14 12.39 -8.95
C ARG A 67 0.16 11.41 -10.06
N GLN A 68 -0.71 10.42 -10.23
CA GLN A 68 -0.56 9.39 -11.25
C GLN A 68 -1.91 8.90 -11.77
N TRP A 69 -1.88 8.25 -12.92
CA TRP A 69 -3.06 7.60 -13.49
C TRP A 69 -3.30 6.23 -12.86
N ARG A 70 -4.51 5.97 -12.37
CA ARG A 70 -4.89 4.68 -11.82
C ARG A 70 -5.83 3.94 -12.78
N HIS A 71 -5.30 2.93 -13.47
CA HIS A 71 -6.03 2.14 -14.47
C HIS A 71 -7.28 1.45 -13.93
N GLY A 72 -7.31 1.09 -12.66
CA GLY A 72 -8.44 0.40 -12.02
C GLY A 72 -9.71 1.25 -11.94
N VAL A 73 -9.54 2.57 -11.75
CA VAL A 73 -10.65 3.55 -11.66
C VAL A 73 -10.72 4.45 -12.89
N ALA A 74 -9.71 4.39 -13.79
CA ALA A 74 -9.57 5.20 -15.00
C ALA A 74 -9.60 6.72 -14.72
N GLU A 75 -8.88 7.14 -13.65
CA GLU A 75 -8.78 8.53 -13.21
C GLU A 75 -7.37 8.85 -12.72
N GLU A 76 -7.04 10.16 -12.71
CA GLU A 76 -5.88 10.65 -11.96
C GLU A 76 -6.14 10.56 -10.46
N SER A 77 -5.13 10.12 -9.72
CA SER A 77 -5.16 10.05 -8.26
C SER A 77 -4.01 10.84 -7.67
N LEU A 78 -4.28 11.58 -6.61
CA LEU A 78 -3.28 12.25 -5.79
C LEU A 78 -3.08 11.40 -4.54
N GLU A 79 -1.88 10.89 -4.37
CA GLU A 79 -1.58 9.85 -3.40
C GLU A 79 -0.28 10.16 -2.64
N PHE A 80 -0.07 9.47 -1.54
CA PHE A 80 1.27 9.37 -0.97
C PHE A 80 2.12 8.38 -1.79
N PRO A 81 3.43 8.61 -1.94
CA PRO A 81 4.31 7.68 -2.63
C PRO A 81 4.27 6.29 -2.01
N GLY A 82 4.37 5.29 -2.86
CA GLY A 82 4.35 3.89 -2.42
C GLY A 82 4.13 2.91 -3.55
N GLY A 83 4.44 1.66 -3.27
CA GLY A 83 4.34 0.60 -4.26
C GLY A 83 4.48 -0.80 -3.68
N VAL A 84 4.80 -1.74 -4.54
CA VAL A 84 4.84 -3.17 -4.24
C VAL A 84 6.21 -3.55 -3.67
N MET A 85 6.21 -4.31 -2.58
CA MET A 85 7.43 -4.85 -2.00
C MET A 85 8.05 -5.93 -2.90
N ASN A 86 9.38 -5.88 -3.08
CA ASN A 86 10.12 -6.92 -3.74
C ASN A 86 10.20 -8.20 -2.88
N PRO A 87 10.36 -9.39 -3.48
CA PRO A 87 10.51 -10.62 -2.73
C PRO A 87 11.68 -10.56 -1.74
N GLY A 88 11.39 -10.72 -0.45
CA GLY A 88 12.39 -10.71 0.63
C GLY A 88 12.83 -9.32 1.10
N GLU A 89 12.30 -8.26 0.53
CA GLU A 89 12.54 -6.88 0.95
C GLU A 89 11.84 -6.60 2.29
N LYS A 90 12.45 -5.82 3.16
CA LYS A 90 11.79 -5.35 4.37
C LYS A 90 10.86 -4.16 4.06
N PRO A 91 9.73 -4.03 4.77
CA PRO A 91 8.80 -2.92 4.52
C PRO A 91 9.44 -1.53 4.59
N GLU A 92 10.36 -1.30 5.53
CA GLU A 92 11.08 -0.03 5.67
C GLU A 92 12.00 0.25 4.47
N GLU A 93 12.69 -0.78 3.97
CA GLU A 93 13.57 -0.69 2.81
C GLU A 93 12.75 -0.37 1.54
N ALA A 94 11.62 -1.07 1.35
CA ALA A 94 10.67 -0.81 0.27
C ALA A 94 10.13 0.62 0.33
N ALA A 95 9.75 1.09 1.51
CA ALA A 95 9.21 2.44 1.70
C ALA A 95 10.22 3.52 1.28
N LEU A 96 11.48 3.40 1.68
CA LEU A 96 12.53 4.34 1.28
C LEU A 96 12.85 4.26 -0.21
N ARG A 97 12.85 3.07 -0.81
CA ARG A 97 13.08 2.86 -2.23
C ARG A 97 11.97 3.50 -3.06
N GLU A 98 10.70 3.19 -2.80
CA GLU A 98 9.55 3.74 -3.52
C GLU A 98 9.49 5.26 -3.42
N MET A 99 9.71 5.82 -2.22
CA MET A 99 9.76 7.26 -2.04
C MET A 99 10.87 7.90 -2.89
N LEU A 100 12.05 7.29 -2.94
CA LEU A 100 13.16 7.80 -3.76
C LEU A 100 12.85 7.69 -5.25
N GLU A 101 12.36 6.54 -5.72
CA GLU A 101 12.05 6.27 -7.12
C GLU A 101 10.99 7.23 -7.66
N GLU A 102 9.89 7.41 -6.95
CA GLU A 102 8.77 8.24 -7.39
C GLU A 102 9.00 9.74 -7.18
N THR A 103 9.70 10.15 -6.11
CA THR A 103 9.78 11.57 -5.73
C THR A 103 11.16 12.19 -5.87
N GLY A 104 12.22 11.40 -5.97
CA GLY A 104 13.61 11.87 -5.91
C GLY A 104 14.04 12.30 -4.50
N PHE A 105 13.27 11.99 -3.46
CA PHE A 105 13.62 12.31 -2.08
C PHE A 105 13.95 11.04 -1.29
N THR A 106 14.91 11.17 -0.38
CA THR A 106 15.14 10.20 0.70
C THR A 106 14.89 10.83 2.05
N ALA A 107 14.86 10.03 3.12
CA ALA A 107 14.62 10.50 4.48
C ALA A 107 15.70 10.02 5.43
N LYS A 108 16.02 10.84 6.45
CA LYS A 108 16.90 10.45 7.55
C LYS A 108 16.15 9.73 8.66
N LYS A 109 14.86 9.98 8.77
CA LYS A 109 13.99 9.38 9.77
C LYS A 109 12.79 8.75 9.10
N ILE A 110 12.53 7.51 9.45
CA ILE A 110 11.35 6.77 8.99
C ILE A 110 10.74 6.03 10.18
N TYR A 111 9.43 6.10 10.32
CA TYR A 111 8.69 5.50 11.42
C TYR A 111 7.58 4.62 10.88
N HIS A 112 7.47 3.40 11.37
CA HIS A 112 6.32 2.55 11.07
C HIS A 112 5.07 3.13 11.73
N GLY A 113 4.05 3.44 10.94
CA GLY A 113 2.77 3.96 11.40
C GLY A 113 1.75 2.87 11.66
N ALA A 114 1.47 2.04 10.65
CA ALA A 114 0.49 0.97 10.74
C ALA A 114 0.75 -0.13 9.70
N THR A 115 0.21 -1.32 9.97
CA THR A 115 0.04 -2.38 8.97
C THR A 115 -1.42 -2.76 8.93
N VAL A 116 -2.03 -2.72 7.75
CA VAL A 116 -3.44 -2.99 7.56
C VAL A 116 -3.66 -4.00 6.44
N SER A 117 -4.79 -4.71 6.48
CA SER A 117 -5.28 -5.47 5.33
C SER A 117 -6.11 -4.51 4.47
N PRO A 118 -5.73 -4.23 3.21
CA PRO A 118 -6.43 -3.25 2.38
C PRO A 118 -7.86 -3.67 2.03
N ASN A 119 -8.08 -4.95 1.87
CA ASN A 119 -9.42 -5.53 1.69
C ASN A 119 -9.46 -6.98 2.22
N PRO A 120 -9.64 -7.18 3.54
CA PRO A 120 -9.57 -8.51 4.16
C PRO A 120 -10.68 -9.47 3.68
N ALA A 121 -11.71 -8.98 3.00
CA ALA A 121 -12.76 -9.83 2.46
C ALA A 121 -12.30 -10.68 1.27
N ILE A 122 -11.35 -10.18 0.48
CA ILE A 122 -10.90 -10.84 -0.76
C ILE A 122 -9.39 -10.81 -0.98
N MET A 123 -8.62 -9.99 -0.26
CA MET A 123 -7.18 -9.85 -0.44
C MET A 123 -6.41 -10.44 0.73
N SER A 124 -5.27 -11.06 0.44
CA SER A 124 -4.44 -11.72 1.45
C SER A 124 -3.19 -10.93 1.84
N ASN A 125 -2.88 -9.86 1.12
CA ASN A 125 -1.72 -9.00 1.37
C ASN A 125 -1.97 -7.94 2.44
N HIS A 126 -0.89 -7.29 2.85
CA HIS A 126 -0.91 -6.16 3.77
C HIS A 126 -0.44 -4.88 3.08
N CYS A 127 -0.80 -3.75 3.64
CA CYS A 127 -0.26 -2.44 3.33
C CYS A 127 0.43 -1.89 4.57
N HIS A 128 1.72 -1.55 4.46
CA HIS A 128 2.54 -1.00 5.53
C HIS A 128 2.70 0.50 5.35
N PHE A 129 2.23 1.27 6.32
CA PHE A 129 2.32 2.73 6.32
C PHE A 129 3.54 3.20 7.10
N PHE A 130 4.28 4.13 6.52
CA PHE A 130 5.42 4.77 7.15
C PHE A 130 5.26 6.28 7.12
N ILE A 131 5.85 6.97 8.12
CA ILE A 131 6.01 8.42 8.14
C ILE A 131 7.49 8.70 7.92
N ALA A 132 7.83 9.60 6.99
CA ALA A 132 9.20 9.98 6.68
C ALA A 132 9.42 11.46 6.98
N GLU A 133 10.51 11.75 7.68
CA GLU A 133 10.91 13.12 8.08
C GLU A 133 12.38 13.38 7.74
N ASP A 134 12.79 14.62 7.86
CA ASP A 134 14.15 15.08 7.54
C ASP A 134 14.50 14.69 6.09
N LEU A 135 13.61 15.04 5.16
CA LEU A 135 13.72 14.71 3.74
C LEU A 135 14.94 15.38 3.10
N GLN A 136 15.56 14.67 2.17
CA GLN A 136 16.69 15.14 1.37
C GLN A 136 16.37 14.97 -0.12
N ASP A 137 16.37 16.08 -0.85
CA ASP A 137 16.21 16.10 -2.31
C ASP A 137 17.50 15.58 -2.97
N THR A 138 17.43 14.45 -3.62
CA THR A 138 18.55 13.85 -4.37
C THR A 138 18.60 14.33 -5.82
N ARG A 139 17.50 14.91 -6.33
CA ARG A 139 17.26 15.32 -7.72
C ARG A 139 17.32 14.17 -8.74
N GLU A 140 17.18 12.94 -8.28
CA GLU A 140 17.22 11.74 -9.10
C GLU A 140 15.91 10.96 -8.87
N THR A 141 15.10 10.82 -9.91
CA THR A 141 13.94 9.93 -9.93
C THR A 141 14.25 8.72 -10.79
N HIS A 142 13.75 7.55 -10.43
CA HIS A 142 13.96 6.29 -11.13
C HIS A 142 12.63 5.59 -11.38
N LEU A 143 11.78 6.21 -12.20
CA LEU A 143 10.47 5.65 -12.57
C LEU A 143 10.64 4.45 -13.50
N ASP A 144 9.74 3.50 -13.40
CA ASP A 144 9.61 2.41 -14.36
C ASP A 144 9.16 2.95 -15.73
N GLU A 145 9.41 2.19 -16.81
CA GLU A 145 9.14 2.62 -18.20
C GLU A 145 7.66 3.00 -18.46
N ASP A 146 6.73 2.43 -17.70
CA ASP A 146 5.30 2.63 -17.80
C ASP A 146 4.72 3.52 -16.66
N GLU A 147 5.58 4.12 -15.83
CA GLU A 147 5.19 5.04 -14.76
C GLU A 147 5.32 6.51 -15.17
N TYR A 148 4.21 7.23 -15.04
CA TYR A 148 4.13 8.68 -15.26
C TYR A 148 3.61 9.33 -13.98
N VAL A 149 4.53 9.91 -13.21
CA VAL A 149 4.27 10.49 -11.89
C VAL A 149 4.65 11.97 -11.88
N THR A 150 3.83 12.79 -11.24
CA THR A 150 4.15 14.20 -10.94
C THR A 150 4.20 14.40 -9.44
N VAL A 151 5.29 14.98 -8.95
CA VAL A 151 5.48 15.26 -7.52
C VAL A 151 4.87 16.60 -7.16
N GLU A 152 4.06 16.64 -6.10
CA GLU A 152 3.41 17.83 -5.59
C GLU A 152 3.69 18.01 -4.09
N ARG A 153 3.87 19.28 -3.67
CA ARG A 153 3.90 19.66 -2.25
C ARG A 153 2.57 20.27 -1.89
N ILE A 154 1.93 19.72 -0.88
CA ILE A 154 0.58 20.14 -0.50
C ILE A 154 0.54 20.38 1.01
N PRO A 155 0.03 21.56 1.46
CA PRO A 155 -0.12 21.85 2.88
C PRO A 155 -0.90 20.73 3.60
N VAL A 156 -0.41 20.32 4.76
CA VAL A 156 -1.03 19.25 5.57
C VAL A 156 -2.50 19.54 5.82
N GLN A 157 -2.84 20.77 6.16
CA GLN A 157 -4.23 21.16 6.40
C GLN A 157 -5.11 20.95 5.17
N THR A 158 -4.61 21.30 3.97
CA THR A 158 -5.36 21.11 2.70
C THR A 158 -5.67 19.65 2.44
N VAL A 159 -4.72 18.74 2.73
CA VAL A 159 -4.94 17.30 2.58
C VAL A 159 -5.97 16.81 3.59
N GLN A 160 -5.83 17.20 4.86
CA GLN A 160 -6.76 16.81 5.93
C GLN A 160 -8.21 17.24 5.64
N GLU A 161 -8.41 18.44 5.10
CA GLU A 161 -9.75 18.95 4.73
C GLU A 161 -10.40 18.19 3.57
N ARG A 162 -9.61 17.45 2.77
CA ARG A 162 -10.08 16.67 1.61
C ARG A 162 -10.14 15.16 1.87
N MET A 163 -9.61 14.70 3.01
CA MET A 163 -9.70 13.32 3.44
C MET A 163 -11.04 13.11 4.14
N GLY A 164 -12.00 12.44 3.45
CA GLY A 164 -13.29 12.10 4.05
C GLY A 164 -14.36 11.80 3.04
#